data_042374fe825935fa90026f60bdd8a335
#
_entry.id   042374fe825935fa90026f60bdd8a335
#
_cell.length_a   1.000
_cell.length_b   1.000
_cell.length_c   1.000
_cell.angle_alpha   90.00
_cell.angle_beta   90.00
_cell.angle_gamma   90.00
#
_symmetry.space_group_name_H-M   'P 1'
#
loop_
_entity.id
_entity.type
_entity.pdbx_description
1 polymer ?
#
loop_
_entity_poly.entity_id
_entity_poly.type
_entity_poly.pdbx_seq_one_letter_code
_entity_poly.pdbx_strand_id
1 'polypeptide(L)'
;MNQQQLERMHSDLGFIAALDQSGGSTPKALLAYGLDQTAYANDEEMFDCVHQMRTRIIKTPSFNKDGILAAILFENTMDRTIDGKYTADYLWQEKGIVPILKIDKGLAEEKNHVKLMKPIPNLAETLKHAVEDRHIFGTKERSVIYDYDEQGIRDVIAQQFDIALQVWHAGAVAIIEPEVDIHNPHKAESEAFMLEVIKEHLAKLDSDVKVMFKLTIPTENNLYADLMKDPHVVRVVALSGGYSQDEACHLLSLNHGMIASFSRAFAQDLRYQQTDEEFDATVKAAIAKIYAASIA
;
A
#
# COMPACT_ATOMS: atom_id res chain seq x y z
N MET A 1 -8.91 -5.97 -16.79
CA MET A 1 -7.62 -6.08 -16.07
C MET A 1 -6.47 -6.14 -17.07
N ASN A 2 -5.38 -5.42 -16.82
CA ASN A 2 -4.18 -5.44 -17.66
C ASN A 2 -3.29 -6.65 -17.29
N GLN A 3 -3.14 -7.60 -18.22
CA GLN A 3 -2.40 -8.85 -18.00
C GLN A 3 -0.89 -8.61 -17.77
N GLN A 4 -0.30 -7.62 -18.44
CA GLN A 4 1.12 -7.29 -18.25
C GLN A 4 1.40 -6.74 -16.83
N GLN A 5 0.47 -5.93 -16.29
CA GLN A 5 0.56 -5.44 -14.92
C GLN A 5 0.40 -6.58 -13.90
N LEU A 6 -0.52 -7.52 -14.16
CA LEU A 6 -0.72 -8.68 -13.31
C LEU A 6 0.53 -9.57 -13.25
N GLU A 7 1.12 -9.87 -14.40
CA GLU A 7 2.34 -10.68 -14.49
C GLU A 7 3.53 -9.97 -13.81
N ARG A 8 3.67 -8.67 -14.02
CA ARG A 8 4.69 -7.87 -13.35
C ARG A 8 4.52 -7.91 -11.81
N MET A 9 3.30 -7.75 -11.32
CA MET A 9 3.02 -7.83 -9.88
C MET A 9 3.28 -9.21 -9.31
N HIS A 10 3.03 -10.27 -10.06
CA HIS A 10 3.23 -11.64 -9.63
C HIS A 10 4.71 -12.04 -9.62
N SER A 11 5.48 -11.70 -10.65
CA SER A 11 6.77 -12.35 -10.94
C SER A 11 7.99 -11.45 -10.81
N ASP A 12 7.86 -10.13 -11.05
CA ASP A 12 9.03 -9.26 -11.09
C ASP A 12 9.61 -8.98 -9.70
N LEU A 13 10.90 -8.65 -9.66
CA LEU A 13 11.59 -8.21 -8.47
C LEU A 13 11.36 -6.71 -8.22
N GLY A 14 11.27 -6.34 -6.97
CA GLY A 14 11.07 -4.95 -6.56
C GLY A 14 10.14 -4.81 -5.35
N PHE A 15 9.67 -3.59 -5.10
CA PHE A 15 8.78 -3.29 -3.98
C PHE A 15 7.66 -2.31 -4.40
N ILE A 16 6.70 -2.05 -3.51
CA ILE A 16 5.61 -1.11 -3.72
C ILE A 16 5.90 0.19 -2.96
N ALA A 17 5.95 1.33 -3.66
CA ALA A 17 6.02 2.65 -3.05
C ALA A 17 4.62 3.10 -2.60
N ALA A 18 4.39 3.21 -1.29
CA ALA A 18 3.11 3.66 -0.75
C ALA A 18 3.07 5.19 -0.65
N LEU A 19 2.47 5.84 -1.64
CA LEU A 19 2.30 7.30 -1.75
C LEU A 19 0.86 7.74 -1.44
N ASP A 20 0.16 6.99 -0.59
CA ASP A 20 -1.28 7.09 -0.34
C ASP A 20 -1.65 7.79 0.97
N GLN A 21 -0.72 8.54 1.59
CA GLN A 21 -1.03 9.34 2.78
C GLN A 21 -2.24 10.24 2.50
N SER A 22 -3.24 10.18 3.38
CA SER A 22 -4.53 10.87 3.20
C SER A 22 -5.14 11.30 4.53
N GLY A 23 -6.12 12.18 4.49
CA GLY A 23 -6.82 12.67 5.67
C GLY A 23 -5.85 13.22 6.73
N GLY A 24 -6.01 12.82 7.97
CA GLY A 24 -5.20 13.30 9.09
C GLY A 24 -3.70 12.98 9.02
N SER A 25 -3.25 12.10 8.13
CA SER A 25 -1.83 11.82 7.92
C SER A 25 -1.18 12.78 6.91
N THR A 26 -1.97 13.51 6.11
CA THR A 26 -1.46 14.43 5.08
C THR A 26 -0.63 15.59 5.66
N PRO A 27 -1.12 16.36 6.67
CA PRO A 27 -0.32 17.42 7.29
C PRO A 27 0.97 16.89 7.92
N LYS A 28 0.94 15.70 8.52
CA LYS A 28 2.12 15.07 9.12
C LYS A 28 3.16 14.69 8.06
N ALA A 29 2.71 14.20 6.90
CA ALA A 29 3.61 13.88 5.79
C ALA A 29 4.27 15.13 5.20
N LEU A 30 3.51 16.22 5.01
CA LEU A 30 4.04 17.50 4.55
C LEU A 30 5.04 18.10 5.56
N LEU A 31 4.72 18.05 6.85
CA LEU A 31 5.62 18.52 7.90
C LEU A 31 6.94 17.73 7.91
N ALA A 32 6.88 16.42 7.79
CA ALA A 32 8.06 15.56 7.68
C ALA A 32 8.87 15.85 6.40
N TYR A 33 8.21 16.23 5.32
CA TYR A 33 8.84 16.66 4.08
C TYR A 33 9.46 18.07 4.18
N GLY A 34 9.14 18.85 5.23
CA GLY A 34 9.66 20.19 5.47
C GLY A 34 8.73 21.33 5.02
N LEU A 35 7.45 21.03 4.83
CA LEU A 35 6.38 21.99 4.58
C LEU A 35 5.44 22.02 5.78
N ASP A 36 5.47 23.11 6.55
CA ASP A 36 4.56 23.30 7.68
C ASP A 36 3.21 23.90 7.24
N GLN A 37 2.33 24.14 8.22
CA GLN A 37 1.00 24.67 7.98
C GLN A 37 0.96 26.08 7.39
N THR A 38 2.08 26.80 7.35
CA THR A 38 2.16 28.13 6.69
C THR A 38 2.31 28.01 5.17
N ALA A 39 2.60 26.82 4.66
CA ALA A 39 2.77 26.56 3.24
C ALA A 39 1.43 26.47 2.46
N TYR A 40 0.29 26.40 3.15
CA TYR A 40 -1.04 26.29 2.55
C TYR A 40 -2.10 26.93 3.47
N ALA A 41 -3.12 27.56 2.87
CA ALA A 41 -4.19 28.25 3.61
C ALA A 41 -5.46 27.40 3.79
N ASN A 42 -5.66 26.37 2.99
CA ASN A 42 -6.85 25.53 2.96
C ASN A 42 -6.53 24.12 2.48
N ASP A 43 -7.53 23.23 2.51
CA ASP A 43 -7.35 21.82 2.11
C ASP A 43 -7.00 21.66 0.63
N GLU A 44 -7.50 22.52 -0.27
CA GLU A 44 -7.16 22.46 -1.70
C GLU A 44 -5.66 22.71 -1.93
N GLU A 45 -5.14 23.80 -1.34
CA GLU A 45 -3.72 24.13 -1.40
C GLU A 45 -2.85 23.06 -0.71
N MET A 46 -3.33 22.49 0.40
CA MET A 46 -2.66 21.36 1.04
C MET A 46 -2.54 20.16 0.09
N PHE A 47 -3.60 19.82 -0.63
CA PHE A 47 -3.57 18.75 -1.62
C PHE A 47 -2.71 19.08 -2.84
N ASP A 48 -2.59 20.37 -3.20
CA ASP A 48 -1.63 20.83 -4.22
C ASP A 48 -0.18 20.57 -3.76
N CYS A 49 0.15 20.93 -2.53
CA CYS A 49 1.47 20.64 -1.93
C CYS A 49 1.78 19.13 -1.92
N VAL A 50 0.80 18.32 -1.55
CA VAL A 50 0.96 16.86 -1.57
C VAL A 50 1.18 16.33 -2.98
N HIS A 51 0.42 16.83 -3.95
CA HIS A 51 0.59 16.42 -5.33
C HIS A 51 1.96 16.83 -5.89
N GLN A 52 2.43 18.04 -5.57
CA GLN A 52 3.79 18.49 -5.93
C GLN A 52 4.87 17.59 -5.32
N MET A 53 4.75 17.26 -4.03
CA MET A 53 5.68 16.33 -3.36
C MET A 53 5.71 14.96 -4.06
N ARG A 54 4.54 14.38 -4.33
CA ARG A 54 4.42 13.08 -5.02
C ARG A 54 4.94 13.15 -6.45
N THR A 55 4.61 14.20 -7.17
CA THR A 55 5.13 14.45 -8.52
C THR A 55 6.65 14.51 -8.53
N ARG A 56 7.24 15.22 -7.57
CA ARG A 56 8.70 15.29 -7.44
C ARG A 56 9.31 13.90 -7.21
N ILE A 57 8.72 13.09 -6.32
CA ILE A 57 9.15 11.70 -6.11
C ILE A 57 9.05 10.88 -7.39
N ILE A 58 7.89 10.90 -8.04
CA ILE A 58 7.62 10.09 -9.25
C ILE A 58 8.51 10.50 -10.42
N LYS A 59 8.84 11.80 -10.55
CA LYS A 59 9.66 12.31 -11.65
C LYS A 59 11.15 12.04 -11.46
N THR A 60 11.65 11.77 -10.26
CA THR A 60 13.09 11.52 -10.10
C THR A 60 13.56 10.38 -11.01
N PRO A 61 14.77 10.48 -11.59
CA PRO A 61 15.33 9.43 -12.44
C PRO A 61 15.40 8.06 -11.75
N SER A 62 15.71 8.06 -10.45
CA SER A 62 15.83 6.83 -9.66
C SER A 62 14.48 6.16 -9.38
N PHE A 63 13.35 6.87 -9.46
CA PHE A 63 12.01 6.32 -9.30
C PHE A 63 11.56 5.68 -10.62
N ASN A 64 11.86 4.41 -10.82
CA ASN A 64 11.61 3.71 -12.08
C ASN A 64 11.32 2.22 -11.85
N LYS A 65 11.01 1.51 -12.92
CA LYS A 65 10.62 0.09 -12.93
C LYS A 65 11.69 -0.88 -12.43
N ASP A 66 12.96 -0.48 -12.36
CA ASP A 66 14.06 -1.41 -12.02
C ASP A 66 14.07 -1.76 -10.52
N GLY A 67 13.50 -0.88 -9.68
CA GLY A 67 13.38 -1.12 -8.24
C GLY A 67 11.94 -1.10 -7.72
N ILE A 68 11.01 -0.46 -8.44
CA ILE A 68 9.64 -0.23 -7.98
C ILE A 68 8.65 -0.94 -8.90
N LEU A 69 7.89 -1.88 -8.34
CA LEU A 69 6.85 -2.60 -9.06
C LEU A 69 5.58 -1.78 -9.23
N ALA A 70 5.15 -1.16 -8.14
CA ALA A 70 3.89 -0.42 -8.08
C ALA A 70 3.99 0.81 -7.19
N ALA A 71 3.05 1.74 -7.36
CA ALA A 71 2.83 2.86 -6.45
C ALA A 71 1.37 2.90 -6.02
N ILE A 72 1.13 3.04 -4.70
CA ILE A 72 -0.21 3.23 -4.16
C ILE A 72 -0.50 4.72 -4.13
N LEU A 73 -1.58 5.13 -4.79
CA LEU A 73 -2.04 6.50 -4.89
C LEU A 73 -3.24 6.75 -3.98
N PHE A 74 -3.44 7.99 -3.60
CA PHE A 74 -4.69 8.48 -3.04
C PHE A 74 -5.58 9.03 -4.16
N GLU A 75 -6.91 9.00 -3.98
CA GLU A 75 -7.91 9.41 -4.96
C GLU A 75 -7.64 10.79 -5.57
N ASN A 76 -7.35 11.78 -4.73
CA ASN A 76 -6.99 13.13 -5.20
C ASN A 76 -5.74 13.16 -6.10
N THR A 77 -4.76 12.28 -5.86
CA THR A 77 -3.56 12.17 -6.71
C THR A 77 -3.86 11.46 -8.02
N MET A 78 -4.73 10.45 -7.99
CA MET A 78 -5.16 9.71 -9.18
C MET A 78 -5.79 10.63 -10.23
N ASP A 79 -6.63 11.56 -9.79
CA ASP A 79 -7.36 12.49 -10.67
C ASP A 79 -6.54 13.71 -11.14
N ARG A 80 -5.32 13.85 -10.65
CA ARG A 80 -4.38 14.88 -11.07
C ARG A 80 -3.44 14.37 -12.16
N THR A 81 -2.76 15.31 -12.81
CA THR A 81 -1.87 15.00 -13.93
C THR A 81 -0.40 15.31 -13.61
N ILE A 82 0.48 14.54 -14.24
CA ILE A 82 1.93 14.77 -14.33
C ILE A 82 2.26 14.90 -15.81
N ASP A 83 2.85 16.04 -16.22
CA ASP A 83 3.21 16.35 -17.58
C ASP A 83 2.05 16.11 -18.60
N GLY A 84 0.81 16.46 -18.19
CA GLY A 84 -0.39 16.37 -19.02
C GLY A 84 -1.03 14.97 -19.09
N LYS A 85 -0.48 13.96 -18.43
CA LYS A 85 -1.06 12.61 -18.31
C LYS A 85 -1.63 12.41 -16.90
N TYR A 86 -2.74 11.70 -16.77
CA TYR A 86 -3.19 11.26 -15.44
C TYR A 86 -2.09 10.50 -14.71
N THR A 87 -2.01 10.66 -13.40
CA THR A 87 -0.90 10.12 -12.59
C THR A 87 -0.71 8.62 -12.79
N ALA A 88 -1.80 7.86 -12.91
CA ALA A 88 -1.74 6.41 -13.16
C ALA A 88 -1.15 6.08 -14.54
N ASP A 89 -1.56 6.82 -15.58
CA ASP A 89 -1.01 6.67 -16.94
C ASP A 89 0.47 7.03 -16.99
N TYR A 90 0.86 8.11 -16.33
CA TYR A 90 2.26 8.51 -16.24
C TYR A 90 3.12 7.42 -15.58
N LEU A 91 2.65 6.86 -14.46
CA LEU A 91 3.34 5.77 -13.76
C LEU A 91 3.56 4.56 -14.67
N TRP A 92 2.51 4.13 -15.38
CA TRP A 92 2.64 2.95 -16.23
C TRP A 92 3.40 3.21 -17.52
N GLN A 93 3.04 4.27 -18.25
CA GLN A 93 3.57 4.53 -19.60
C GLN A 93 5.00 5.09 -19.59
N GLU A 94 5.33 5.97 -18.62
CA GLU A 94 6.64 6.62 -18.56
C GLU A 94 7.61 5.92 -17.61
N LYS A 95 7.10 5.33 -16.53
CA LYS A 95 7.93 4.73 -15.48
C LYS A 95 7.89 3.20 -15.43
N GLY A 96 6.91 2.57 -16.09
CA GLY A 96 6.68 1.13 -16.02
C GLY A 96 6.27 0.64 -14.64
N ILE A 97 5.63 1.49 -13.84
CA ILE A 97 5.21 1.24 -12.45
C ILE A 97 3.69 1.05 -12.42
N VAL A 98 3.24 -0.03 -11.78
CA VAL A 98 1.82 -0.40 -11.71
C VAL A 98 1.06 0.56 -10.77
N PRO A 99 -0.03 1.23 -11.22
CA PRO A 99 -0.80 2.13 -10.39
C PRO A 99 -1.84 1.37 -9.54
N ILE A 100 -1.87 1.66 -8.24
CA ILE A 100 -2.80 1.10 -7.26
C ILE A 100 -3.51 2.26 -6.54
N LEU A 101 -4.80 2.13 -6.26
CA LEU A 101 -5.61 3.15 -5.60
C LEU A 101 -5.97 2.75 -4.16
N LYS A 102 -5.69 3.60 -3.18
CA LYS A 102 -6.28 3.50 -1.85
C LYS A 102 -7.74 3.91 -1.89
N ILE A 103 -8.65 3.00 -1.52
CA ILE A 103 -10.10 3.22 -1.57
C ILE A 103 -10.76 3.41 -0.19
N ASP A 104 -10.14 2.97 0.90
CA ASP A 104 -10.73 3.13 2.23
C ASP A 104 -10.91 4.62 2.61
N LYS A 105 -11.96 4.92 3.35
CA LYS A 105 -12.30 6.26 3.85
C LYS A 105 -11.88 6.47 5.31
N GLY A 106 -10.88 5.72 5.76
CA GLY A 106 -10.37 5.71 7.13
C GLY A 106 -11.03 4.66 8.01
N LEU A 107 -10.65 4.67 9.28
CA LEU A 107 -11.05 3.66 10.26
C LEU A 107 -12.33 4.07 11.02
N ALA A 108 -13.17 3.09 11.30
CA ALA A 108 -14.33 3.21 12.18
C ALA A 108 -13.89 3.27 13.66
N GLU A 109 -14.87 3.39 14.57
CA GLU A 109 -14.62 3.29 16.01
C GLU A 109 -14.11 1.90 16.37
N GLU A 110 -13.29 1.85 17.43
CA GLU A 110 -12.74 0.59 17.92
C GLU A 110 -13.81 -0.27 18.59
N LYS A 111 -13.84 -1.54 18.21
CA LYS A 111 -14.69 -2.57 18.80
C LYS A 111 -13.97 -3.90 18.73
N ASN A 112 -14.05 -4.71 19.80
CA ASN A 112 -13.39 -6.02 19.86
C ASN A 112 -11.89 -5.92 19.51
N HIS A 113 -11.22 -4.89 20.04
CA HIS A 113 -9.80 -4.62 19.82
C HIS A 113 -9.39 -4.42 18.35
N VAL A 114 -10.34 -4.14 17.46
CA VAL A 114 -10.07 -3.86 16.05
C VAL A 114 -10.76 -2.57 15.60
N LYS A 115 -10.25 -1.98 14.54
CA LYS A 115 -10.94 -0.93 13.78
C LYS A 115 -11.19 -1.41 12.35
N LEU A 116 -12.45 -1.62 12.05
CA LEU A 116 -12.91 -1.86 10.68
C LEU A 116 -12.71 -0.61 9.81
N MET A 117 -12.81 -0.76 8.52
CA MET A 117 -12.96 0.39 7.62
C MET A 117 -14.32 1.04 7.82
N LYS A 118 -14.35 2.37 7.69
CA LYS A 118 -15.61 3.08 7.50
C LYS A 118 -16.30 2.60 6.21
N PRO A 119 -17.64 2.70 6.13
CA PRO A 119 -18.34 2.45 4.88
C PRO A 119 -17.72 3.24 3.72
N ILE A 120 -17.60 2.61 2.56
CA ILE A 120 -17.11 3.25 1.34
C ILE A 120 -18.36 3.58 0.49
N PRO A 121 -18.86 4.82 0.55
CA PRO A 121 -20.00 5.20 -0.25
C PRO A 121 -19.63 5.17 -1.73
N ASN A 122 -20.57 4.76 -2.58
CA ASN A 122 -20.41 4.74 -4.03
C ASN A 122 -19.20 3.91 -4.50
N LEU A 123 -18.89 2.80 -3.80
CA LEU A 123 -17.74 1.95 -4.13
C LEU A 123 -17.74 1.51 -5.61
N ALA A 124 -18.89 1.08 -6.12
CA ALA A 124 -19.01 0.63 -7.51
C ALA A 124 -18.68 1.76 -8.52
N GLU A 125 -19.13 2.98 -8.26
CA GLU A 125 -18.84 4.16 -9.10
C GLU A 125 -17.35 4.54 -9.02
N THR A 126 -16.77 4.52 -7.80
CA THR A 126 -15.36 4.78 -7.58
C THR A 126 -14.49 3.74 -8.31
N LEU A 127 -14.84 2.47 -8.23
CA LEU A 127 -14.11 1.39 -8.92
C LEU A 127 -14.23 1.52 -10.44
N LYS A 128 -15.42 1.81 -10.95
CA LYS A 128 -15.62 2.04 -12.39
C LYS A 128 -14.73 3.18 -12.88
N HIS A 129 -14.78 4.34 -12.22
CA HIS A 129 -13.94 5.50 -12.53
C HIS A 129 -12.44 5.15 -12.49
N ALA A 130 -11.99 4.47 -11.43
CA ALA A 130 -10.59 4.10 -11.27
C ALA A 130 -10.11 3.15 -12.40
N VAL A 131 -10.91 2.14 -12.73
CA VAL A 131 -10.51 1.11 -13.70
C VAL A 131 -10.69 1.57 -15.15
N GLU A 132 -11.85 2.15 -15.48
CA GLU A 132 -12.18 2.49 -16.87
C GLU A 132 -11.59 3.84 -17.30
N ASP A 133 -11.60 4.85 -16.42
CA ASP A 133 -11.18 6.22 -16.79
C ASP A 133 -9.74 6.53 -16.36
N ARG A 134 -9.21 5.84 -15.36
CA ARG A 134 -7.88 6.10 -14.78
C ARG A 134 -6.90 4.94 -14.92
N HIS A 135 -7.33 3.82 -15.47
CA HIS A 135 -6.51 2.63 -15.75
C HIS A 135 -5.77 2.09 -14.52
N ILE A 136 -6.39 2.19 -13.34
CA ILE A 136 -5.88 1.62 -12.09
C ILE A 136 -5.91 0.09 -12.18
N PHE A 137 -4.81 -0.53 -11.80
CA PHE A 137 -4.66 -2.00 -11.77
C PHE A 137 -5.35 -2.64 -10.57
N GLY A 138 -5.24 -2.03 -9.42
CA GLY A 138 -5.73 -2.62 -8.17
C GLY A 138 -6.03 -1.58 -7.12
N THR A 139 -6.57 -2.04 -6.00
CA THR A 139 -6.92 -1.20 -4.86
C THR A 139 -6.14 -1.57 -3.61
N LYS A 140 -6.19 -0.73 -2.58
CA LYS A 140 -5.68 -1.01 -1.26
C LYS A 140 -6.67 -0.46 -0.22
N GLU A 141 -7.00 -1.27 0.77
CA GLU A 141 -7.92 -0.97 1.87
C GLU A 141 -7.36 -1.45 3.21
N ARG A 142 -7.42 -0.60 4.25
CA ARG A 142 -6.77 -0.83 5.52
C ARG A 142 -7.75 -0.90 6.69
N SER A 143 -7.62 -1.96 7.50
CA SER A 143 -8.17 -2.12 8.85
C SER A 143 -7.03 -2.28 9.86
N VAL A 144 -7.30 -2.22 11.17
CA VAL A 144 -6.26 -2.36 12.20
C VAL A 144 -6.72 -3.30 13.32
N ILE A 145 -5.84 -4.19 13.73
CA ILE A 145 -5.98 -5.13 14.84
C ILE A 145 -5.03 -4.67 15.95
N TYR A 146 -5.58 -4.17 17.07
CA TYR A 146 -4.80 -3.63 18.19
C TYR A 146 -4.48 -4.66 19.27
N ASP A 147 -5.30 -5.72 19.38
CA ASP A 147 -5.09 -6.82 20.30
C ASP A 147 -5.76 -8.09 19.78
N TYR A 148 -5.47 -9.22 20.41
CA TYR A 148 -6.11 -10.50 20.07
C TYR A 148 -7.58 -10.50 20.49
N ASP A 149 -8.45 -10.68 19.52
CA ASP A 149 -9.87 -10.96 19.68
C ASP A 149 -10.37 -11.75 18.48
N GLU A 150 -10.82 -12.97 18.68
CA GLU A 150 -11.22 -13.86 17.59
C GLU A 150 -12.35 -13.25 16.74
N GLN A 151 -13.36 -12.65 17.36
CA GLN A 151 -14.48 -12.07 16.63
C GLN A 151 -14.05 -10.81 15.88
N GLY A 152 -13.24 -9.96 16.50
CA GLY A 152 -12.71 -8.76 15.88
C GLY A 152 -11.86 -9.08 14.64
N ILE A 153 -10.96 -10.06 14.75
CA ILE A 153 -10.12 -10.51 13.62
C ILE A 153 -10.99 -11.10 12.50
N ARG A 154 -11.99 -11.92 12.82
CA ARG A 154 -12.94 -12.46 11.83
C ARG A 154 -13.72 -11.35 11.13
N ASP A 155 -14.20 -10.35 11.87
CA ASP A 155 -14.95 -9.21 11.31
C ASP A 155 -14.06 -8.40 10.36
N VAL A 156 -12.79 -8.17 10.70
CA VAL A 156 -11.81 -7.49 9.82
C VAL A 156 -11.63 -8.26 8.52
N ILE A 157 -11.35 -9.55 8.59
CA ILE A 157 -11.07 -10.36 7.40
C ILE A 157 -12.32 -10.50 6.53
N ALA A 158 -13.49 -10.71 7.14
CA ALA A 158 -14.75 -10.78 6.38
C ALA A 158 -15.03 -9.48 5.62
N GLN A 159 -14.92 -8.31 6.27
CA GLN A 159 -15.12 -7.02 5.59
C GLN A 159 -14.14 -6.82 4.45
N GLN A 160 -12.87 -7.16 4.64
CA GLN A 160 -11.83 -7.00 3.62
C GLN A 160 -12.08 -7.90 2.40
N PHE A 161 -12.46 -9.17 2.61
CA PHE A 161 -12.77 -10.06 1.50
C PHE A 161 -14.04 -9.68 0.75
N ASP A 162 -15.09 -9.17 1.44
CA ASP A 162 -16.31 -8.69 0.80
C ASP A 162 -16.01 -7.51 -0.15
N ILE A 163 -15.12 -6.61 0.23
CA ILE A 163 -14.67 -5.51 -0.63
C ILE A 163 -13.78 -6.04 -1.75
N ALA A 164 -12.85 -6.94 -1.45
CA ALA A 164 -11.95 -7.52 -2.45
C ALA A 164 -12.71 -8.23 -3.59
N LEU A 165 -13.81 -8.91 -3.30
CA LEU A 165 -14.68 -9.50 -4.32
C LEU A 165 -15.35 -8.44 -5.21
N GLN A 166 -15.81 -7.33 -4.64
CA GLN A 166 -16.36 -6.22 -5.41
C GLN A 166 -15.29 -5.60 -6.33
N VAL A 167 -14.06 -5.44 -5.82
CA VAL A 167 -12.90 -4.96 -6.59
C VAL A 167 -12.58 -5.91 -7.75
N TRP A 168 -12.56 -7.23 -7.49
CA TRP A 168 -12.32 -8.24 -8.53
C TRP A 168 -13.40 -8.18 -9.64
N HIS A 169 -14.66 -8.13 -9.28
CA HIS A 169 -15.76 -8.01 -10.23
C HIS A 169 -15.73 -6.70 -11.04
N ALA A 170 -15.14 -5.64 -10.50
CA ALA A 170 -14.91 -4.38 -11.23
C ALA A 170 -13.68 -4.46 -12.17
N GLY A 171 -12.93 -5.57 -12.18
CA GLY A 171 -11.78 -5.77 -13.06
C GLY A 171 -10.44 -5.30 -12.49
N ALA A 172 -10.32 -5.17 -11.18
CA ALA A 172 -9.09 -4.79 -10.46
C ALA A 172 -8.68 -5.88 -9.45
N VAL A 173 -7.48 -5.78 -8.87
CA VAL A 173 -6.96 -6.67 -7.82
C VAL A 173 -6.89 -5.93 -6.50
N ALA A 174 -7.53 -6.43 -5.45
CA ALA A 174 -7.47 -5.85 -4.12
C ALA A 174 -6.16 -6.18 -3.39
N ILE A 175 -5.59 -5.21 -2.69
CA ILE A 175 -4.60 -5.41 -1.62
C ILE A 175 -5.33 -5.32 -0.28
N ILE A 176 -5.62 -6.45 0.29
CA ILE A 176 -6.22 -6.63 1.61
C ILE A 176 -5.19 -6.27 2.68
N GLU A 177 -5.42 -5.18 3.47
CA GLU A 177 -4.47 -4.69 4.47
C GLU A 177 -5.05 -4.77 5.90
N PRO A 178 -5.15 -5.97 6.52
CA PRO A 178 -5.48 -6.14 7.93
C PRO A 178 -4.21 -5.94 8.77
N GLU A 179 -3.88 -4.69 9.07
CA GLU A 179 -2.68 -4.34 9.82
C GLU A 179 -2.80 -4.83 11.28
N VAL A 180 -1.90 -5.68 11.72
CA VAL A 180 -1.69 -5.95 13.15
C VAL A 180 -0.76 -4.87 13.70
N ASP A 181 -1.21 -4.10 14.69
CA ASP A 181 -0.40 -3.03 15.30
C ASP A 181 0.90 -3.60 15.88
N ILE A 182 2.04 -2.93 15.61
CA ILE A 182 3.35 -3.41 16.10
C ILE A 182 3.45 -3.38 17.64
N HIS A 183 2.57 -2.63 18.31
CA HIS A 183 2.48 -2.56 19.77
C HIS A 183 1.40 -3.49 20.35
N ASN A 184 0.76 -4.30 19.52
CA ASN A 184 -0.20 -5.30 19.97
C ASN A 184 0.46 -6.25 21.00
N PRO A 185 -0.04 -6.35 22.24
CA PRO A 185 0.58 -7.18 23.26
C PRO A 185 0.53 -8.68 22.94
N HIS A 186 -0.41 -9.12 22.10
CA HIS A 186 -0.57 -10.50 21.62
C HIS A 186 -0.36 -10.59 20.10
N LYS A 187 0.64 -9.87 19.58
CA LYS A 187 0.89 -9.74 18.15
C LYS A 187 1.06 -11.09 17.45
N ALA A 188 1.87 -11.99 18.00
CA ALA A 188 2.12 -13.30 17.39
C ALA A 188 0.84 -14.16 17.33
N GLU A 189 0.02 -14.14 18.39
CA GLU A 189 -1.25 -14.87 18.43
C GLU A 189 -2.26 -14.28 17.44
N SER A 190 -2.34 -12.95 17.36
CA SER A 190 -3.20 -12.24 16.40
C SER A 190 -2.81 -12.55 14.96
N GLU A 191 -1.52 -12.59 14.65
CA GLU A 191 -1.00 -12.91 13.31
C GLU A 191 -1.28 -14.37 12.91
N ALA A 192 -1.08 -15.31 13.83
CA ALA A 192 -1.34 -16.72 13.58
C ALA A 192 -2.84 -16.97 13.33
N PHE A 193 -3.72 -16.45 14.18
CA PHE A 193 -5.17 -16.59 14.02
C PHE A 193 -5.69 -15.86 12.76
N MET A 194 -5.20 -14.66 12.49
CA MET A 194 -5.52 -13.93 11.26
C MET A 194 -5.18 -14.75 10.01
N LEU A 195 -4.02 -15.41 10.00
CA LEU A 195 -3.61 -16.28 8.88
C LEU A 195 -4.57 -17.46 8.69
N GLU A 196 -5.03 -18.09 9.78
CA GLU A 196 -6.03 -19.15 9.70
C GLU A 196 -7.33 -18.65 9.08
N VAL A 197 -7.84 -17.50 9.54
CA VAL A 197 -9.08 -16.90 9.00
C VAL A 197 -8.91 -16.48 7.53
N ILE A 198 -7.75 -15.95 7.14
CA ILE A 198 -7.44 -15.65 5.72
C ILE A 198 -7.53 -16.93 4.88
N LYS A 199 -6.92 -18.04 5.31
CA LYS A 199 -6.98 -19.33 4.59
C LYS A 199 -8.42 -19.88 4.49
N GLU A 200 -9.24 -19.70 5.53
CA GLU A 200 -10.66 -20.08 5.50
C GLU A 200 -11.45 -19.29 4.42
N HIS A 201 -11.10 -18.02 4.18
CA HIS A 201 -11.73 -17.18 3.17
C HIS A 201 -11.20 -17.50 1.76
N LEU A 202 -9.90 -17.67 1.59
CA LEU A 202 -9.30 -18.07 0.30
C LEU A 202 -9.89 -19.37 -0.22
N ALA A 203 -10.11 -20.37 0.65
CA ALA A 203 -10.68 -21.65 0.28
C ALA A 203 -12.13 -21.58 -0.24
N LYS A 204 -12.81 -20.44 -0.08
CA LYS A 204 -14.19 -20.20 -0.55
C LYS A 204 -14.25 -19.40 -1.85
N LEU A 205 -13.12 -18.90 -2.34
CA LEU A 205 -13.07 -18.08 -3.56
C LEU A 205 -13.26 -18.94 -4.81
N ASP A 206 -13.89 -18.35 -5.81
CA ASP A 206 -13.90 -18.92 -7.15
C ASP A 206 -12.48 -18.92 -7.73
N SER A 207 -12.13 -19.96 -8.48
CA SER A 207 -10.75 -20.28 -8.90
C SER A 207 -10.04 -19.18 -9.70
N ASP A 208 -10.78 -18.27 -10.32
CA ASP A 208 -10.24 -17.15 -11.09
C ASP A 208 -9.93 -15.91 -10.25
N VAL A 209 -10.50 -15.81 -9.05
CA VAL A 209 -10.32 -14.63 -8.18
C VAL A 209 -8.85 -14.49 -7.75
N LYS A 210 -8.33 -13.27 -7.85
CA LYS A 210 -6.98 -12.93 -7.40
C LYS A 210 -7.02 -11.79 -6.39
N VAL A 211 -6.18 -11.91 -5.37
CA VAL A 211 -5.99 -10.91 -4.31
C VAL A 211 -4.50 -10.72 -4.02
N MET A 212 -4.18 -9.64 -3.36
CA MET A 212 -2.88 -9.39 -2.75
C MET A 212 -3.08 -9.13 -1.25
N PHE A 213 -2.05 -9.33 -0.47
CA PHE A 213 -2.07 -9.00 0.95
C PHE A 213 -0.98 -8.00 1.29
N LYS A 214 -1.32 -7.04 2.15
CA LYS A 214 -0.36 -6.14 2.79
C LYS A 214 -0.45 -6.31 4.29
N LEU A 215 0.55 -6.98 4.86
CA LEU A 215 0.56 -7.45 6.23
C LEU A 215 1.66 -6.75 7.04
N THR A 216 1.47 -6.65 8.34
CA THR A 216 2.56 -6.28 9.25
C THR A 216 3.68 -7.30 9.13
N ILE A 217 4.95 -6.86 9.17
CA ILE A 217 6.08 -7.79 9.21
C ILE A 217 5.87 -8.71 10.42
N PRO A 218 5.82 -10.03 10.21
CA PRO A 218 5.37 -10.94 11.26
C PRO A 218 6.38 -11.09 12.40
N THR A 219 5.89 -11.45 13.57
CA THR A 219 6.70 -11.76 14.75
C THR A 219 7.54 -13.02 14.52
N GLU A 220 6.94 -14.03 13.90
CA GLU A 220 7.63 -15.26 13.51
C GLU A 220 8.08 -15.18 12.06
N ASN A 221 9.37 -15.35 11.81
CA ASN A 221 9.91 -15.27 10.47
C ASN A 221 9.28 -16.32 9.54
N ASN A 222 8.93 -15.89 8.33
CA ASN A 222 8.32 -16.71 7.30
C ASN A 222 6.92 -17.25 7.62
N LEU A 223 6.19 -16.65 8.58
CA LEU A 223 4.82 -17.04 8.95
C LEU A 223 3.89 -17.13 7.72
N TYR A 224 4.05 -16.21 6.75
CA TYR A 224 3.20 -16.11 5.57
C TYR A 224 3.75 -16.88 4.34
N ALA A 225 4.78 -17.74 4.51
CA ALA A 225 5.41 -18.44 3.39
C ALA A 225 4.43 -19.35 2.61
N ASP A 226 3.51 -20.02 3.31
CA ASP A 226 2.50 -20.86 2.65
C ASP A 226 1.38 -20.05 2.01
N LEU A 227 1.05 -18.87 2.55
CA LEU A 227 0.08 -17.96 1.94
C LEU A 227 0.55 -17.50 0.55
N MET A 228 1.84 -17.30 0.37
CA MET A 228 2.42 -16.89 -0.93
C MET A 228 2.35 -17.99 -2.01
N LYS A 229 2.05 -19.23 -1.64
CA LYS A 229 1.90 -20.36 -2.57
C LYS A 229 0.44 -20.57 -3.00
N ASP A 230 -0.51 -19.90 -2.36
CA ASP A 230 -1.92 -20.02 -2.69
C ASP A 230 -2.19 -19.46 -4.09
N PRO A 231 -2.90 -20.19 -4.97
CA PRO A 231 -3.14 -19.78 -6.36
C PRO A 231 -3.97 -18.49 -6.48
N HIS A 232 -4.72 -18.10 -5.47
CA HIS A 232 -5.44 -16.82 -5.43
C HIS A 232 -4.54 -15.63 -5.12
N VAL A 233 -3.36 -15.87 -4.53
CA VAL A 233 -2.47 -14.81 -4.02
C VAL A 233 -1.45 -14.38 -5.07
N VAL A 234 -1.59 -13.16 -5.57
CA VAL A 234 -0.65 -12.56 -6.52
C VAL A 234 0.65 -12.16 -5.83
N ARG A 235 0.56 -11.52 -4.68
CA ARG A 235 1.73 -11.06 -3.90
C ARG A 235 1.37 -10.83 -2.43
N VAL A 236 2.31 -11.14 -1.54
CA VAL A 236 2.25 -10.71 -0.14
C VAL A 236 3.30 -9.62 0.06
N VAL A 237 2.86 -8.48 0.59
CA VAL A 237 3.73 -7.33 0.83
C VAL A 237 3.71 -6.92 2.31
N ALA A 238 4.79 -6.32 2.78
CA ALA A 238 4.97 -5.92 4.17
C ALA A 238 4.76 -4.41 4.35
N LEU A 239 3.96 -4.01 5.32
CA LEU A 239 3.94 -2.63 5.81
C LEU A 239 5.02 -2.41 6.88
N SER A 240 5.49 -1.17 7.06
CA SER A 240 6.50 -0.85 8.08
C SER A 240 5.94 -0.63 9.48
N GLY A 241 4.63 -0.45 9.64
CA GLY A 241 3.92 -0.38 10.93
C GLY A 241 4.34 0.73 11.90
N GLY A 242 5.40 1.44 11.61
CA GLY A 242 6.02 2.43 12.50
C GLY A 242 7.49 2.16 12.80
N TYR A 243 8.01 1.01 12.38
CA TYR A 243 9.46 0.76 12.40
C TYR A 243 10.22 1.80 11.56
N SER A 244 11.45 2.09 11.96
CA SER A 244 12.39 2.86 11.14
C SER A 244 12.67 2.11 9.82
N GLN A 245 13.21 2.80 8.82
CA GLN A 245 13.57 2.14 7.55
C GLN A 245 14.56 0.99 7.77
N ASP A 246 15.56 1.20 8.63
CA ASP A 246 16.59 0.19 8.92
C ASP A 246 16.01 -1.05 9.56
N GLU A 247 15.19 -0.87 10.57
CA GLU A 247 14.53 -1.95 11.30
C GLU A 247 13.52 -2.70 10.40
N ALA A 248 12.68 -1.97 9.65
CA ALA A 248 11.73 -2.57 8.73
C ALA A 248 12.45 -3.39 7.62
N CYS A 249 13.53 -2.87 7.05
CA CYS A 249 14.32 -3.59 6.06
C CYS A 249 14.99 -4.82 6.66
N HIS A 250 15.56 -4.71 7.87
CA HIS A 250 16.15 -5.87 8.55
C HIS A 250 15.11 -6.97 8.80
N LEU A 251 13.99 -6.63 9.43
CA LEU A 251 12.93 -7.60 9.71
C LEU A 251 12.33 -8.20 8.42
N LEU A 252 12.14 -7.40 7.37
CA LEU A 252 11.66 -7.90 6.08
C LEU A 252 12.62 -8.91 5.46
N SER A 253 13.93 -8.68 5.51
CA SER A 253 14.94 -9.58 4.94
C SER A 253 14.94 -10.98 5.57
N LEU A 254 14.33 -11.15 6.74
CA LEU A 254 14.13 -12.45 7.39
C LEU A 254 12.84 -13.18 6.92
N ASN A 255 12.06 -12.56 6.04
CA ASN A 255 10.76 -13.05 5.56
C ASN A 255 10.79 -13.25 4.04
N HIS A 256 11.38 -14.36 3.61
CA HIS A 256 11.66 -14.65 2.21
C HIS A 256 10.39 -14.70 1.34
N GLY A 257 10.42 -13.99 0.22
CA GLY A 257 9.33 -13.88 -0.74
C GLY A 257 8.34 -12.75 -0.46
N MET A 258 8.32 -12.19 0.75
CA MET A 258 7.61 -10.94 1.00
C MET A 258 8.41 -9.77 0.44
N ILE A 259 7.72 -8.79 -0.16
CA ILE A 259 8.34 -7.53 -0.61
C ILE A 259 7.83 -6.36 0.22
N ALA A 260 8.55 -5.25 0.24
CA ALA A 260 8.08 -4.05 0.94
C ALA A 260 6.89 -3.37 0.26
N SER A 261 6.02 -2.76 1.10
CA SER A 261 5.10 -1.68 0.71
C SER A 261 5.18 -0.58 1.76
N PHE A 262 6.29 0.16 1.73
CA PHE A 262 6.61 1.14 2.75
C PHE A 262 6.16 2.55 2.34
N SER A 263 5.61 3.29 3.30
CA SER A 263 5.22 4.69 3.16
C SER A 263 6.19 5.60 3.91
N ARG A 264 6.07 5.70 5.23
CA ARG A 264 6.94 6.54 6.06
C ARG A 264 8.40 6.13 5.95
N ALA A 265 8.70 4.84 6.00
CA ALA A 265 10.05 4.32 5.88
C ALA A 265 10.69 4.61 4.50
N PHE A 266 9.88 4.71 3.43
CA PHE A 266 10.39 5.10 2.10
C PHE A 266 10.71 6.61 2.04
N ALA A 267 9.84 7.46 2.61
CA ALA A 267 9.91 8.92 2.46
C ALA A 267 10.63 9.64 3.62
N GLN A 268 11.14 8.93 4.62
CA GLN A 268 11.61 9.50 5.89
C GLN A 268 12.70 10.58 5.76
N ASP A 269 13.56 10.47 4.73
CA ASP A 269 14.71 11.37 4.53
C ASP A 269 14.51 12.36 3.38
N LEU A 270 13.34 12.35 2.73
CA LEU A 270 13.00 13.30 1.67
C LEU A 270 12.64 14.66 2.28
N ARG A 271 13.22 15.74 1.73
CA ARG A 271 12.98 17.11 2.21
C ARG A 271 12.72 18.05 1.04
N TYR A 272 11.81 18.98 1.26
CA TYR A 272 11.47 20.03 0.28
C TYR A 272 12.69 20.87 -0.11
N GLN A 273 13.57 21.15 0.85
CA GLN A 273 14.74 22.01 0.69
C GLN A 273 15.91 21.39 -0.08
N GLN A 274 15.89 20.07 -0.35
CA GLN A 274 16.92 19.39 -1.12
C GLN A 274 16.95 19.92 -2.56
N THR A 275 18.14 20.03 -3.17
CA THR A 275 18.24 20.19 -4.62
C THR A 275 17.71 18.96 -5.35
N ASP A 276 17.52 19.02 -6.64
CA ASP A 276 17.01 17.86 -7.40
C ASP A 276 18.01 16.69 -7.41
N GLU A 277 19.31 17.01 -7.43
CA GLU A 277 20.38 16.02 -7.33
C GLU A 277 20.42 15.35 -5.93
N GLU A 278 20.33 16.14 -4.86
CA GLU A 278 20.26 15.63 -3.48
C GLU A 278 19.00 14.79 -3.25
N PHE A 279 17.89 15.25 -3.80
CA PHE A 279 16.59 14.55 -3.71
C PHE A 279 16.64 13.21 -4.42
N ASP A 280 17.14 13.16 -5.68
CA ASP A 280 17.29 11.91 -6.42
C ASP A 280 18.28 10.97 -5.73
N ALA A 281 19.39 11.47 -5.19
CA ALA A 281 20.34 10.65 -4.43
C ALA A 281 19.69 10.03 -3.19
N THR A 282 18.84 10.78 -2.48
CA THR A 282 18.09 10.28 -1.31
C THR A 282 17.06 9.23 -1.71
N VAL A 283 16.28 9.48 -2.78
CA VAL A 283 15.33 8.50 -3.34
C VAL A 283 16.07 7.23 -3.75
N LYS A 284 17.19 7.35 -4.46
CA LYS A 284 18.02 6.21 -4.90
C LYS A 284 18.52 5.37 -3.73
N ALA A 285 19.00 6.01 -2.67
CA ALA A 285 19.48 5.32 -1.47
C ALA A 285 18.35 4.54 -0.77
N ALA A 286 17.17 5.16 -0.63
CA ALA A 286 15.99 4.50 -0.05
C ALA A 286 15.54 3.30 -0.91
N ILE A 287 15.47 3.47 -2.24
CA ILE A 287 15.13 2.39 -3.17
C ILE A 287 16.11 1.23 -3.06
N ALA A 288 17.40 1.49 -3.11
CA ALA A 288 18.42 0.45 -3.05
C ALA A 288 18.30 -0.41 -1.77
N LYS A 289 18.06 0.24 -0.62
CA LYS A 289 17.93 -0.42 0.68
C LYS A 289 16.66 -1.26 0.77
N ILE A 290 15.51 -0.69 0.38
CA ILE A 290 14.22 -1.38 0.43
C ILE A 290 14.16 -2.51 -0.60
N TYR A 291 14.73 -2.30 -1.78
CA TYR A 291 14.84 -3.33 -2.81
C TYR A 291 15.67 -4.51 -2.31
N ALA A 292 16.85 -4.27 -1.74
CA ALA A 292 17.69 -5.34 -1.20
C ALA A 292 16.96 -6.18 -0.13
N ALA A 293 16.18 -5.53 0.74
CA ALA A 293 15.35 -6.24 1.73
C ALA A 293 14.19 -7.03 1.10
N SER A 294 13.69 -6.60 -0.05
CA SER A 294 12.55 -7.24 -0.75
C SER A 294 12.94 -8.43 -1.62
N ILE A 295 14.23 -8.62 -1.87
CA ILE A 295 14.74 -9.73 -2.69
C ILE A 295 15.66 -10.70 -1.90
N ALA A 296 15.74 -10.51 -0.57
CA ALA A 296 16.57 -11.32 0.32
C ALA A 296 16.06 -12.77 0.48
#